data_2f483f74ce1e0fde98f647a8e1bd16a1
#
_entry.id   2f483f74ce1e0fde98f647a8e1bd16a1
#
_cell.length_a   1.000
_cell.length_b   1.000
_cell.length_c   1.000
_cell.angle_alpha   90.00
_cell.angle_beta   90.00
_cell.angle_gamma   90.00
#
_symmetry.space_group_name_H-M   'P 1'
#
loop_
_entity.id
_entity.type
_entity.pdbx_description
1 polymer ?
#
loop_
_entity_poly.entity_id
_entity_poly.type
_entity_poly.pdbx_seq_one_letter_code
_entity_poly.pdbx_strand_id
1 'polypeptide(L)'
;MTLLWSFGAAAATDIPSDMAERVRACTACHGEQGRAAPDGYYPRLAGKPAGYLYHQLLNFAEGRRRYGPMAQLVQPLSDDYLLRMAQFFASLDVPYPAPSREAPRISPQALEHGRQLALHGDAARKLPACAACHGAPLMGTQPHVPALLGLPLDYLTAQLGAWQTGERRAHAPDCMAAIVRRMNPGDIIAVASWLSMQPVSTPSHARTLQKGVALDATLRCGSAPELDAQPEQKGQP
;
A
#
# COMPACT_ATOMS: atom_id res chain seq x y z
N MET A 1 21.88 58.00 24.69
CA MET A 1 21.52 56.61 25.16
C MET A 1 21.23 55.78 23.93
N THR A 2 22.24 55.04 23.48
CA THR A 2 22.14 54.21 22.25
C THR A 2 21.84 52.79 22.68
N LEU A 3 20.61 52.30 22.40
CA LEU A 3 20.20 50.92 22.65
C LEU A 3 20.80 50.00 21.60
N LEU A 4 21.77 49.17 21.97
CA LEU A 4 22.28 48.07 21.17
C LEU A 4 21.30 46.86 21.28
N TRP A 5 20.62 46.60 20.17
CA TRP A 5 19.83 45.35 20.00
C TRP A 5 20.79 44.22 19.65
N SER A 6 20.99 43.31 20.59
CA SER A 6 21.71 42.07 20.33
C SER A 6 20.75 41.10 19.59
N PHE A 7 20.99 40.86 18.30
CA PHE A 7 20.37 39.78 17.57
C PHE A 7 20.99 38.46 18.06
N GLY A 8 20.23 37.70 18.85
CA GLY A 8 20.60 36.34 19.20
C GLY A 8 20.63 35.50 17.93
N ALA A 9 21.78 34.92 17.59
CA ALA A 9 21.89 33.92 16.53
C ALA A 9 21.00 32.72 16.90
N ALA A 10 19.96 32.46 16.12
CA ALA A 10 19.20 31.23 16.23
C ALA A 10 20.17 30.06 15.99
N ALA A 11 20.30 29.19 16.98
CA ALA A 11 21.06 27.96 16.84
C ALA A 11 20.51 27.17 15.64
N ALA A 12 21.36 26.90 14.66
CA ALA A 12 21.04 26.00 13.57
C ALA A 12 20.71 24.63 14.22
N THR A 13 19.46 24.20 14.08
CA THR A 13 19.08 22.87 14.54
C THR A 13 19.83 21.85 13.66
N ASP A 14 20.71 21.08 14.27
CA ASP A 14 21.42 19.99 13.59
C ASP A 14 20.40 19.07 12.90
N ILE A 15 20.55 18.91 11.58
CA ILE A 15 19.70 17.99 10.81
C ILE A 15 20.09 16.58 11.24
N PRO A 16 19.15 15.79 11.80
CA PRO A 16 19.46 14.43 12.24
C PRO A 16 20.08 13.60 11.12
N SER A 17 21.19 12.93 11.39
CA SER A 17 21.87 12.05 10.42
C SER A 17 21.13 10.71 10.29
N ASP A 18 20.41 10.30 11.33
CA ASP A 18 19.65 9.05 11.37
C ASP A 18 18.27 9.21 10.69
N MET A 19 17.92 8.25 9.82
CA MET A 19 16.63 8.22 9.15
C MET A 19 15.47 8.09 10.14
N ALA A 20 15.65 7.39 11.26
CA ALA A 20 14.64 7.25 12.29
C ALA A 20 14.18 8.61 12.84
N GLU A 21 15.12 9.51 13.11
CA GLU A 21 14.83 10.88 13.55
C GLU A 21 14.14 11.70 12.45
N ARG A 22 14.58 11.56 11.21
CA ARG A 22 14.04 12.30 10.06
C ARG A 22 12.59 11.96 9.76
N VAL A 23 12.16 10.71 10.00
CA VAL A 23 10.79 10.25 9.75
C VAL A 23 9.86 10.41 10.97
N ARG A 24 10.30 11.02 12.05
CA ARG A 24 9.47 11.22 13.26
C ARG A 24 8.16 11.96 12.95
N ALA A 25 8.19 12.95 12.05
CA ALA A 25 6.98 13.65 11.64
C ALA A 25 5.94 12.71 11.01
N CYS A 26 6.37 11.65 10.33
CA CYS A 26 5.47 10.66 9.71
C CYS A 26 4.74 9.83 10.77
N THR A 27 5.42 9.53 11.90
CA THR A 27 4.86 8.68 12.95
C THR A 27 3.74 9.34 13.74
N ALA A 28 3.62 10.68 13.69
CA ALA A 28 2.52 11.41 14.31
C ALA A 28 1.14 10.96 13.75
N CYS A 29 1.08 10.64 12.46
CA CYS A 29 -0.13 10.14 11.81
C CYS A 29 -0.08 8.61 11.62
N HIS A 30 1.06 8.08 11.21
CA HIS A 30 1.21 6.65 10.87
C HIS A 30 1.53 5.76 12.08
N GLY A 31 1.50 6.30 13.29
CA GLY A 31 1.81 5.59 14.52
C GLY A 31 3.29 5.34 14.72
N GLU A 32 3.66 5.03 15.94
CA GLU A 32 5.04 4.71 16.33
C GLU A 32 5.61 3.63 15.40
N GLN A 33 6.81 3.85 14.89
CA GLN A 33 7.47 2.97 13.92
C GLN A 33 6.63 2.71 12.64
N GLY A 34 5.62 3.53 12.35
CA GLY A 34 4.75 3.31 11.19
C GLY A 34 3.80 2.12 11.30
N ARG A 35 3.43 1.73 12.53
CA ARG A 35 2.53 0.58 12.78
C ARG A 35 1.07 0.80 12.43
N ALA A 36 0.67 2.01 12.09
CA ALA A 36 -0.64 2.62 11.99
C ALA A 36 -1.12 3.21 13.34
N ALA A 37 -2.00 4.21 13.24
CA ALA A 37 -2.71 4.73 14.41
C ALA A 37 -3.91 3.83 14.76
N PRO A 38 -4.40 3.87 16.02
CA PRO A 38 -5.52 3.03 16.45
C PRO A 38 -6.85 3.35 15.76
N ASP A 39 -6.98 4.56 15.19
CA ASP A 39 -8.20 5.02 14.51
C ASP A 39 -8.44 4.34 13.15
N GLY A 40 -7.46 3.59 12.64
CA GLY A 40 -7.55 2.90 11.36
C GLY A 40 -7.58 3.80 10.12
N TYR A 41 -7.50 5.11 10.28
CA TYR A 41 -7.55 6.07 9.18
C TYR A 41 -6.24 6.14 8.42
N TYR A 42 -5.12 6.26 9.15
CA TYR A 42 -3.79 6.30 8.55
C TYR A 42 -3.21 4.90 8.40
N PRO A 43 -2.67 4.55 7.21
CA PRO A 43 -2.19 3.20 6.97
C PRO A 43 -0.89 2.88 7.70
N ARG A 44 -0.69 1.60 7.97
CA ARG A 44 0.59 1.04 8.34
C ARG A 44 1.62 1.24 7.22
N LEU A 45 2.83 1.63 7.60
CA LEU A 45 4.00 1.76 6.72
C LEU A 45 4.99 0.60 6.94
N ALA A 46 5.23 0.23 8.20
CA ALA A 46 6.23 -0.76 8.59
C ALA A 46 6.06 -2.10 7.87
N GLY A 47 7.15 -2.64 7.34
CA GLY A 47 7.22 -3.95 6.71
C GLY A 47 6.56 -4.07 5.34
N LYS A 48 6.06 -2.96 4.76
CA LYS A 48 5.57 -2.98 3.37
C LYS A 48 6.77 -2.97 2.41
N PRO A 49 6.63 -3.55 1.19
CA PRO A 49 7.70 -3.52 0.20
C PRO A 49 8.21 -2.11 -0.09
N ALA A 50 9.54 -1.95 -0.14
CA ALA A 50 10.16 -0.63 -0.33
C ALA A 50 9.74 0.03 -1.64
N GLY A 51 9.69 -0.73 -2.74
CA GLY A 51 9.24 -0.22 -4.04
C GLY A 51 7.79 0.24 -4.02
N TYR A 52 6.90 -0.50 -3.31
CA TYR A 52 5.53 -0.06 -3.10
C TYR A 52 5.47 1.27 -2.35
N LEU A 53 6.17 1.39 -1.22
CA LEU A 53 6.19 2.62 -0.42
C LEU A 53 6.72 3.80 -1.23
N TYR A 54 7.82 3.61 -1.94
CA TYR A 54 8.41 4.62 -2.81
C TYR A 54 7.41 5.10 -3.88
N HIS A 55 6.76 4.18 -4.59
CA HIS A 55 5.73 4.54 -5.57
C HIS A 55 4.54 5.28 -4.94
N GLN A 56 4.15 4.96 -3.70
CA GLN A 56 3.08 5.71 -3.04
C GLN A 56 3.52 7.15 -2.73
N LEU A 57 4.76 7.37 -2.28
CA LEU A 57 5.29 8.70 -2.03
C LEU A 57 5.35 9.53 -3.33
N LEU A 58 5.86 8.95 -4.41
CA LEU A 58 5.84 9.58 -5.75
C LEU A 58 4.41 9.87 -6.23
N ASN A 59 3.47 8.94 -6.04
CA ASN A 59 2.09 9.13 -6.45
C ASN A 59 1.42 10.30 -5.72
N PHE A 60 1.77 10.57 -4.45
CA PHE A 60 1.32 11.77 -3.74
C PHE A 60 2.03 13.03 -4.25
N ALA A 61 3.34 12.99 -4.42
CA ALA A 61 4.14 14.13 -4.90
C ALA A 61 3.68 14.61 -6.28
N GLU A 62 3.35 13.68 -7.17
CA GLU A 62 2.95 13.95 -8.56
C GLU A 62 1.42 14.02 -8.75
N GLY A 63 0.61 13.97 -7.69
CA GLY A 63 -0.84 14.13 -7.74
C GLY A 63 -1.62 12.95 -8.35
N ARG A 64 -0.98 11.78 -8.55
CA ARG A 64 -1.68 10.55 -8.94
C ARG A 64 -2.54 10.00 -7.80
N ARG A 65 -2.10 10.16 -6.55
CA ARG A 65 -2.86 9.83 -5.36
C ARG A 65 -3.18 11.11 -4.60
N ARG A 66 -4.46 11.43 -4.46
CA ARG A 66 -4.90 12.70 -3.89
C ARG A 66 -5.17 12.57 -2.40
N TYR A 67 -4.36 13.24 -1.63
CA TYR A 67 -4.54 13.50 -0.21
C TYR A 67 -3.63 14.67 0.18
N GLY A 68 -4.24 15.84 0.42
CA GLY A 68 -3.53 17.11 0.62
C GLY A 68 -2.38 17.05 1.63
N PRO A 69 -2.59 16.54 2.85
CA PRO A 69 -1.51 16.48 3.84
C PRO A 69 -0.29 15.67 3.37
N MET A 70 -0.49 14.51 2.72
CA MET A 70 0.63 13.74 2.19
C MET A 70 1.35 14.44 1.04
N ALA A 71 0.58 15.04 0.10
CA ALA A 71 1.15 15.77 -1.01
C ALA A 71 2.05 16.91 -0.52
N GLN A 72 1.57 17.72 0.43
CA GLN A 72 2.34 18.83 1.01
C GLN A 72 3.63 18.37 1.70
N LEU A 73 3.62 17.23 2.38
CA LEU A 73 4.78 16.69 3.07
C LEU A 73 5.85 16.16 2.12
N VAL A 74 5.44 15.50 1.01
CA VAL A 74 6.39 14.77 0.16
C VAL A 74 6.80 15.50 -1.11
N GLN A 75 5.98 16.44 -1.62
CA GLN A 75 6.26 17.19 -2.84
C GLN A 75 7.61 17.94 -2.84
N PRO A 76 8.08 18.55 -1.73
CA PRO A 76 9.37 19.24 -1.70
C PRO A 76 10.57 18.31 -1.56
N LEU A 77 10.38 17.00 -1.43
CA LEU A 77 11.45 16.05 -1.16
C LEU A 77 12.01 15.46 -2.46
N SER A 78 13.32 15.18 -2.48
CA SER A 78 13.95 14.54 -3.63
C SER A 78 13.59 13.05 -3.71
N ASP A 79 13.64 12.50 -4.92
CA ASP A 79 13.37 11.07 -5.18
C ASP A 79 14.27 10.15 -4.33
N ASP A 80 15.55 10.48 -4.20
CA ASP A 80 16.51 9.75 -3.39
C ASP A 80 16.10 9.75 -1.90
N TYR A 81 15.60 10.88 -1.40
CA TYR A 81 15.11 10.96 -0.03
C TYR A 81 13.82 10.15 0.18
N LEU A 82 12.88 10.21 -0.76
CA LEU A 82 11.66 9.40 -0.76
C LEU A 82 12.00 7.90 -0.79
N LEU A 83 12.98 7.50 -1.60
CA LEU A 83 13.45 6.11 -1.65
C LEU A 83 14.04 5.64 -0.32
N ARG A 84 14.89 6.46 0.31
CA ARG A 84 15.47 6.13 1.63
C ARG A 84 14.41 6.01 2.72
N MET A 85 13.40 6.90 2.72
CA MET A 85 12.26 6.78 3.65
C MET A 85 11.49 5.48 3.43
N ALA A 86 11.24 5.11 2.18
CA ALA A 86 10.57 3.87 1.82
C ALA A 86 11.36 2.64 2.29
N GLN A 87 12.67 2.62 2.07
CA GLN A 87 13.57 1.56 2.53
C GLN A 87 13.58 1.45 4.06
N PHE A 88 13.62 2.59 4.77
CA PHE A 88 13.57 2.61 6.22
C PHE A 88 12.29 1.95 6.76
N PHE A 89 11.11 2.39 6.32
CA PHE A 89 9.86 1.77 6.78
C PHE A 89 9.72 0.31 6.35
N ALA A 90 10.24 -0.06 5.19
CA ALA A 90 10.23 -1.45 4.73
C ALA A 90 11.08 -2.38 5.59
N SER A 91 12.17 -1.87 6.18
CA SER A 91 13.07 -2.65 7.04
C SER A 91 12.52 -2.91 8.46
N LEU A 92 11.45 -2.18 8.85
CA LEU A 92 10.91 -2.30 10.20
C LEU A 92 10.05 -3.56 10.35
N ASP A 93 10.43 -4.41 11.29
CA ASP A 93 9.66 -5.60 11.69
C ASP A 93 8.81 -5.29 12.94
N VAL A 94 7.63 -4.78 12.71
CA VAL A 94 6.68 -4.40 13.76
C VAL A 94 5.51 -5.38 13.75
N PRO A 95 5.11 -5.96 14.88
CA PRO A 95 3.96 -6.85 14.93
C PRO A 95 2.68 -6.20 14.37
N TYR A 96 1.88 -6.99 13.68
CA TYR A 96 0.55 -6.56 13.24
C TYR A 96 -0.42 -6.60 14.42
N PRO A 97 -1.41 -5.69 14.47
CA PRO A 97 -2.50 -5.80 15.43
C PRO A 97 -3.32 -7.07 15.17
N ALA A 98 -3.98 -7.57 16.21
CA ALA A 98 -4.98 -8.61 16.01
C ALA A 98 -6.10 -8.11 15.06
N PRO A 99 -6.71 -9.00 14.27
CA PRO A 99 -7.85 -8.62 13.44
C PRO A 99 -8.97 -8.00 14.28
N SER A 100 -9.75 -7.12 13.67
CA SER A 100 -10.94 -6.57 14.33
C SER A 100 -11.86 -7.70 14.78
N ARG A 101 -12.33 -7.61 16.03
CA ARG A 101 -13.35 -8.54 16.57
C ARG A 101 -14.78 -8.13 16.17
N GLU A 102 -14.95 -6.92 15.67
CA GLU A 102 -16.25 -6.47 15.17
C GLU A 102 -16.53 -7.13 13.83
N ALA A 103 -17.57 -7.95 13.80
CA ALA A 103 -18.04 -8.53 12.55
C ALA A 103 -18.55 -7.41 11.62
N PRO A 104 -18.17 -7.41 10.35
CA PRO A 104 -18.73 -6.47 9.39
C PRO A 104 -20.25 -6.60 9.34
N ARG A 105 -20.95 -5.49 9.16
CA ARG A 105 -22.42 -5.46 9.05
C ARG A 105 -22.85 -5.87 7.64
N ILE A 106 -22.47 -7.08 7.21
CA ILE A 106 -22.85 -7.67 5.92
C ILE A 106 -23.36 -9.10 6.12
N SER A 107 -24.10 -9.61 5.15
CA SER A 107 -24.61 -10.98 5.22
C SER A 107 -23.48 -12.02 5.09
N PRO A 108 -23.66 -13.24 5.62
CA PRO A 108 -22.70 -14.33 5.40
C PRO A 108 -22.46 -14.63 3.92
N GLN A 109 -23.46 -14.49 3.08
CA GLN A 109 -23.34 -14.68 1.63
C GLN A 109 -22.45 -13.61 1.00
N ALA A 110 -22.58 -12.33 1.41
CA ALA A 110 -21.71 -11.26 0.94
C ALA A 110 -20.26 -11.44 1.42
N LEU A 111 -20.06 -11.93 2.65
CA LEU A 111 -18.73 -12.25 3.17
C LEU A 111 -18.08 -13.39 2.38
N GLU A 112 -18.83 -14.45 2.05
CA GLU A 112 -18.34 -15.55 1.21
C GLU A 112 -18.04 -15.09 -0.22
N HIS A 113 -18.87 -14.20 -0.78
CA HIS A 113 -18.57 -13.58 -2.07
C HIS A 113 -17.23 -12.81 -2.04
N GLY A 114 -16.99 -12.05 -0.96
CA GLY A 114 -15.70 -11.37 -0.76
C GLY A 114 -14.51 -12.34 -0.72
N ARG A 115 -14.66 -13.47 -0.02
CA ARG A 115 -13.67 -14.55 0.01
C ARG A 115 -13.41 -15.10 -1.39
N GLN A 116 -14.48 -15.39 -2.12
CA GLN A 116 -14.40 -15.94 -3.48
C GLN A 116 -13.64 -14.98 -4.41
N LEU A 117 -13.96 -13.69 -4.39
CA LEU A 117 -13.24 -12.70 -5.20
C LEU A 117 -11.78 -12.58 -4.80
N ALA A 118 -11.48 -12.58 -3.51
CA ALA A 118 -10.11 -12.44 -3.01
C ALA A 118 -9.21 -13.62 -3.39
N LEU A 119 -9.73 -14.86 -3.32
CA LEU A 119 -8.95 -16.08 -3.52
C LEU A 119 -9.03 -16.67 -4.92
N HIS A 120 -10.14 -16.45 -5.63
CA HIS A 120 -10.41 -17.11 -6.92
C HIS A 120 -10.76 -16.13 -8.05
N GLY A 121 -11.17 -14.89 -7.71
CA GLY A 121 -11.60 -13.91 -8.68
C GLY A 121 -12.97 -14.23 -9.32
N ASP A 122 -13.22 -13.63 -10.48
CA ASP A 122 -14.40 -13.86 -11.30
C ASP A 122 -14.03 -13.81 -12.79
N ALA A 123 -13.84 -14.97 -13.38
CA ALA A 123 -13.40 -15.10 -14.77
C ALA A 123 -14.41 -14.50 -15.78
N ALA A 124 -15.72 -14.58 -15.49
CA ALA A 124 -16.75 -14.03 -16.38
C ALA A 124 -16.63 -12.51 -16.51
N ARG A 125 -16.22 -11.83 -15.44
CA ARG A 125 -15.98 -10.39 -15.40
C ARG A 125 -14.50 -10.01 -15.65
N LYS A 126 -13.65 -10.98 -15.95
CA LYS A 126 -12.19 -10.79 -16.08
C LYS A 126 -11.57 -10.16 -14.82
N LEU A 127 -12.08 -10.51 -13.65
CA LEU A 127 -11.52 -10.12 -12.35
C LEU A 127 -10.55 -11.20 -11.88
N PRO A 128 -9.24 -10.94 -11.86
CA PRO A 128 -8.29 -11.88 -11.29
C PRO A 128 -8.47 -11.99 -9.77
N ALA A 129 -8.07 -13.10 -9.19
CA ALA A 129 -7.97 -13.22 -7.75
C ALA A 129 -7.00 -12.18 -7.17
N CYS A 130 -7.32 -11.55 -6.06
CA CYS A 130 -6.37 -10.67 -5.37
C CYS A 130 -5.07 -11.42 -5.01
N ALA A 131 -5.21 -12.69 -4.62
CA ALA A 131 -4.09 -13.58 -4.30
C ALA A 131 -3.13 -13.80 -5.46
N ALA A 132 -3.57 -13.68 -6.72
CA ALA A 132 -2.71 -13.86 -7.89
C ALA A 132 -1.53 -12.87 -7.93
N CYS A 133 -1.77 -11.62 -7.53
CA CYS A 133 -0.73 -10.58 -7.49
C CYS A 133 -0.23 -10.32 -6.08
N HIS A 134 -1.14 -10.29 -5.09
CA HIS A 134 -0.79 -10.00 -3.70
C HIS A 134 -0.24 -11.21 -2.93
N GLY A 135 0.05 -12.31 -3.65
CA GLY A 135 0.56 -13.57 -3.11
C GLY A 135 -0.53 -14.44 -2.47
N ALA A 136 -0.36 -15.76 -2.49
CA ALA A 136 -1.35 -16.70 -1.94
C ALA A 136 -1.76 -16.38 -0.48
N PRO A 137 -0.84 -15.97 0.42
CA PRO A 137 -1.20 -15.55 1.78
C PRO A 137 -1.72 -14.11 1.86
N LEU A 138 -1.86 -13.39 0.75
CA LEU A 138 -2.29 -11.98 0.67
C LEU A 138 -1.37 -11.02 1.48
N MET A 139 -0.13 -11.41 1.71
CA MET A 139 0.88 -10.63 2.43
C MET A 139 1.77 -9.78 1.51
N GLY A 140 1.43 -9.72 0.22
CA GLY A 140 2.18 -8.98 -0.79
C GLY A 140 3.31 -9.76 -1.42
N THR A 141 3.87 -9.21 -2.50
CA THR A 141 5.04 -9.73 -3.20
C THR A 141 6.08 -8.63 -3.38
N GLN A 142 7.35 -9.00 -3.19
CA GLN A 142 8.47 -8.10 -3.43
C GLN A 142 8.66 -7.88 -4.93
N PRO A 143 9.13 -6.68 -5.35
CA PRO A 143 9.43 -5.53 -4.50
C PRO A 143 8.29 -4.50 -4.41
N HIS A 144 7.16 -4.66 -5.16
CA HIS A 144 6.22 -3.57 -5.37
C HIS A 144 4.77 -3.83 -4.93
N VAL A 145 4.40 -5.05 -4.56
CA VAL A 145 3.00 -5.38 -4.27
C VAL A 145 2.75 -5.48 -2.76
N PRO A 146 1.83 -4.67 -2.18
CA PRO A 146 1.62 -4.62 -0.74
C PRO A 146 0.79 -5.79 -0.22
N ALA A 147 0.90 -6.06 1.08
CA ALA A 147 -0.05 -6.88 1.82
C ALA A 147 -1.46 -6.27 1.81
N LEU A 148 -2.47 -7.13 1.80
CA LEU A 148 -3.89 -6.78 1.95
C LEU A 148 -4.41 -7.11 3.35
N LEU A 149 -3.75 -8.00 4.09
CA LEU A 149 -4.13 -8.38 5.45
C LEU A 149 -3.62 -7.40 6.50
N GLY A 150 -4.27 -7.37 7.66
CA GLY A 150 -3.94 -6.47 8.76
C GLY A 150 -4.27 -5.01 8.50
N LEU A 151 -5.17 -4.74 7.55
CA LEU A 151 -5.65 -3.40 7.20
C LEU A 151 -7.10 -3.23 7.68
N PRO A 152 -7.47 -2.06 8.21
CA PRO A 152 -8.84 -1.77 8.63
C PRO A 152 -9.83 -1.79 7.45
N LEU A 153 -11.08 -2.19 7.73
CA LEU A 153 -12.17 -2.22 6.76
C LEU A 153 -12.35 -0.89 6.04
N ASP A 154 -12.43 0.21 6.79
CA ASP A 154 -12.65 1.54 6.22
C ASP A 154 -11.51 1.98 5.32
N TYR A 155 -10.26 1.67 5.70
CA TYR A 155 -9.10 1.93 4.86
C TYR A 155 -9.16 1.15 3.55
N LEU A 156 -9.45 -0.16 3.60
CA LEU A 156 -9.57 -1.00 2.39
C LEU A 156 -10.67 -0.48 1.46
N THR A 157 -11.84 -0.20 2.02
CA THR A 157 -13.00 0.33 1.28
C THR A 157 -12.66 1.68 0.63
N ALA A 158 -12.04 2.59 1.40
CA ALA A 158 -11.64 3.90 0.88
C ALA A 158 -10.60 3.80 -0.24
N GLN A 159 -9.62 2.89 -0.13
CA GLN A 159 -8.60 2.75 -1.17
C GLN A 159 -9.18 2.17 -2.47
N LEU A 160 -10.03 1.15 -2.40
CA LEU A 160 -10.69 0.59 -3.57
C LEU A 160 -11.65 1.62 -4.19
N GLY A 161 -12.45 2.32 -3.38
CA GLY A 161 -13.33 3.41 -3.85
C GLY A 161 -12.56 4.55 -4.52
N ALA A 162 -11.40 4.93 -3.98
CA ALA A 162 -10.57 5.98 -4.56
C ALA A 162 -10.02 5.62 -5.96
N TRP A 163 -9.78 4.35 -6.27
CA TRP A 163 -9.48 3.93 -7.64
C TRP A 163 -10.70 4.00 -8.57
N GLN A 164 -11.90 3.71 -8.07
CA GLN A 164 -13.13 3.88 -8.87
C GLN A 164 -13.37 5.33 -9.24
N THR A 165 -13.18 6.25 -8.30
CA THR A 165 -13.41 7.69 -8.51
C THR A 165 -12.24 8.40 -9.21
N GLY A 166 -11.08 7.74 -9.35
CA GLY A 166 -9.88 8.34 -9.92
C GLY A 166 -9.09 9.25 -8.97
N GLU A 167 -9.48 9.32 -7.69
CA GLU A 167 -8.72 10.01 -6.63
C GLU A 167 -7.40 9.29 -6.31
N ARG A 168 -7.34 7.99 -6.59
CA ARG A 168 -6.13 7.20 -6.53
C ARG A 168 -5.81 6.63 -7.90
N ARG A 169 -4.60 6.89 -8.37
CA ARG A 169 -4.01 6.34 -9.58
C ARG A 169 -2.58 5.90 -9.30
N ALA A 170 -2.04 5.04 -10.15
CA ALA A 170 -0.65 4.60 -10.10
C ALA A 170 0.06 4.91 -11.43
N HIS A 171 1.34 4.55 -11.55
CA HIS A 171 2.05 4.60 -12.82
C HIS A 171 1.34 3.75 -13.87
N ALA A 172 1.22 4.33 -15.05
CA ALA A 172 0.57 3.64 -16.16
C ALA A 172 1.46 2.51 -16.73
N PRO A 173 0.87 1.40 -17.13
CA PRO A 173 -0.53 1.00 -17.01
C PRO A 173 -0.95 0.73 -15.56
N ASP A 174 -2.06 1.32 -15.12
CA ASP A 174 -2.57 1.15 -13.75
C ASP A 174 -3.45 -0.10 -13.65
N CYS A 175 -2.85 -1.22 -13.29
CA CYS A 175 -3.55 -2.51 -13.19
C CYS A 175 -4.62 -2.51 -12.09
N MET A 176 -4.38 -1.86 -10.94
CA MET A 176 -5.39 -1.81 -9.88
C MET A 176 -6.60 -0.99 -10.29
N ALA A 177 -6.42 0.13 -11.00
CA ALA A 177 -7.54 0.87 -11.57
C ALA A 177 -8.31 0.04 -12.60
N ALA A 178 -7.62 -0.75 -13.43
CA ALA A 178 -8.25 -1.65 -14.40
C ALA A 178 -9.08 -2.75 -13.73
N ILE A 179 -8.59 -3.31 -12.62
CA ILE A 179 -9.28 -4.33 -11.81
C ILE A 179 -10.50 -3.70 -11.11
N VAL A 180 -10.29 -2.61 -10.37
CA VAL A 180 -11.34 -2.03 -9.52
C VAL A 180 -12.50 -1.47 -10.34
N ARG A 181 -12.26 -0.97 -11.55
CA ARG A 181 -13.34 -0.55 -12.47
C ARG A 181 -14.28 -1.69 -12.90
N ARG A 182 -13.87 -2.94 -12.76
CA ARG A 182 -14.72 -4.13 -13.03
C ARG A 182 -15.51 -4.59 -11.80
N MET A 183 -15.26 -3.99 -10.63
CA MET A 183 -15.95 -4.27 -9.38
C MET A 183 -17.13 -3.32 -9.21
N ASN A 184 -18.24 -3.82 -8.71
CA ASN A 184 -19.35 -3.00 -8.24
C ASN A 184 -19.14 -2.60 -6.76
N PRO A 185 -19.93 -1.65 -6.21
CA PRO A 185 -19.80 -1.26 -4.80
C PRO A 185 -19.98 -2.42 -3.82
N GLY A 186 -20.85 -3.38 -4.13
CA GLY A 186 -21.06 -4.57 -3.30
C GLY A 186 -19.83 -5.48 -3.25
N ASP A 187 -19.11 -5.62 -4.37
CA ASP A 187 -17.86 -6.36 -4.42
C ASP A 187 -16.79 -5.73 -3.52
N ILE A 188 -16.69 -4.40 -3.57
CA ILE A 188 -15.71 -3.66 -2.74
C ILE A 188 -15.97 -3.87 -1.26
N ILE A 189 -17.24 -3.71 -0.83
CA ILE A 189 -17.63 -3.93 0.56
C ILE A 189 -17.36 -5.39 0.97
N ALA A 190 -17.74 -6.35 0.13
CA ALA A 190 -17.57 -7.77 0.41
C ALA A 190 -16.08 -8.15 0.56
N VAL A 191 -15.23 -7.75 -0.39
CA VAL A 191 -13.79 -8.04 -0.35
C VAL A 191 -13.12 -7.35 0.82
N ALA A 192 -13.37 -6.05 1.05
CA ALA A 192 -12.79 -5.29 2.14
C ALA A 192 -13.19 -5.89 3.51
N SER A 193 -14.47 -6.27 3.66
CA SER A 193 -14.96 -6.92 4.88
C SER A 193 -14.27 -8.26 5.13
N TRP A 194 -14.16 -9.09 4.10
CA TRP A 194 -13.50 -10.39 4.27
C TRP A 194 -12.01 -10.21 4.62
N LEU A 195 -11.27 -9.36 3.89
CA LEU A 195 -9.85 -9.12 4.11
C LEU A 195 -9.54 -8.57 5.50
N SER A 196 -10.35 -7.64 6.02
CA SER A 196 -10.14 -7.01 7.32
C SER A 196 -10.26 -7.98 8.51
N MET A 197 -10.97 -9.11 8.31
CA MET A 197 -11.17 -10.15 9.33
C MET A 197 -10.08 -11.22 9.31
N GLN A 198 -9.24 -11.28 8.27
CA GLN A 198 -8.27 -12.35 8.18
C GLN A 198 -7.09 -12.13 9.12
N PRO A 199 -6.62 -13.17 9.81
CA PRO A 199 -5.39 -13.07 10.59
C PRO A 199 -4.19 -12.85 9.65
N VAL A 200 -3.23 -12.09 10.13
CA VAL A 200 -1.97 -11.91 9.41
C VAL A 200 -1.16 -13.21 9.52
N SER A 201 -0.73 -13.75 8.39
CA SER A 201 0.08 -14.97 8.34
C SER A 201 1.52 -14.72 8.81
N THR A 202 2.15 -15.77 9.33
CA THR A 202 3.58 -15.75 9.67
C THR A 202 4.36 -16.50 8.58
N PRO A 203 5.44 -15.93 8.03
CA PRO A 203 6.01 -14.59 8.29
C PRO A 203 5.14 -13.47 7.72
N SER A 204 5.16 -12.30 8.38
CA SER A 204 4.30 -11.15 8.09
C SER A 204 4.83 -10.22 6.98
N HIS A 205 5.87 -10.62 6.28
CA HIS A 205 6.49 -9.85 5.19
C HIS A 205 6.10 -10.36 3.82
N ALA A 206 6.11 -9.44 2.85
CA ALA A 206 5.94 -9.78 1.44
C ALA A 206 7.03 -10.75 0.98
N ARG A 207 6.64 -11.75 0.20
CA ARG A 207 7.53 -12.79 -0.33
C ARG A 207 7.97 -12.46 -1.74
N THR A 208 9.06 -13.08 -2.19
CA THR A 208 9.42 -13.05 -3.61
C THR A 208 8.30 -13.70 -4.43
N LEU A 209 7.93 -13.10 -5.56
CA LEU A 209 6.95 -13.67 -6.48
C LEU A 209 7.43 -15.05 -6.93
N GLN A 210 6.56 -16.05 -6.80
CA GLN A 210 6.87 -17.39 -7.31
C GLN A 210 6.82 -17.36 -8.84
N LYS A 211 7.86 -17.87 -9.50
CA LYS A 211 7.89 -18.03 -10.95
C LYS A 211 6.74 -18.96 -11.38
N GLY A 212 6.05 -18.60 -12.44
CA GLY A 212 5.00 -19.45 -13.02
C GLY A 212 3.55 -19.12 -12.56
N VAL A 213 3.36 -18.07 -11.77
CA VAL A 213 2.00 -17.55 -11.57
C VAL A 213 1.52 -16.93 -12.88
N ALA A 214 0.57 -17.61 -13.55
CA ALA A 214 -0.05 -17.07 -14.76
C ALA A 214 -0.95 -15.88 -14.37
N LEU A 215 -0.46 -14.69 -14.63
CA LEU A 215 -1.29 -13.49 -14.59
C LEU A 215 -2.02 -13.36 -15.92
N ASP A 216 -3.19 -12.70 -15.91
CA ASP A 216 -3.89 -12.36 -17.14
C ASP A 216 -2.93 -11.58 -18.06
N ALA A 217 -2.60 -12.16 -19.21
CA ALA A 217 -1.64 -11.61 -20.17
C ALA A 217 -2.05 -10.20 -20.68
N THR A 218 -3.30 -9.80 -20.48
CA THR A 218 -3.81 -8.48 -20.85
C THR A 218 -3.62 -7.44 -19.74
N LEU A 219 -3.26 -7.86 -18.53
CA LEU A 219 -3.08 -6.98 -17.38
C LEU A 219 -1.59 -6.60 -17.24
N ARG A 220 -1.32 -5.31 -17.37
CA ARG A 220 0.02 -4.74 -17.22
C ARG A 220 0.04 -3.82 -16.01
N CYS A 221 1.16 -3.82 -15.26
CA CYS A 221 1.31 -3.07 -14.03
C CYS A 221 2.55 -2.18 -14.08
N GLY A 222 2.41 -0.92 -14.44
CA GLY A 222 3.53 0.03 -14.51
C GLY A 222 4.25 0.26 -13.17
N SER A 223 3.55 0.05 -12.05
CA SER A 223 4.15 0.12 -10.71
C SER A 223 4.70 -1.21 -10.19
N ALA A 224 4.54 -2.31 -10.93
CA ALA A 224 4.99 -3.65 -10.55
C ALA A 224 5.30 -4.47 -11.82
N PRO A 225 6.33 -4.09 -12.58
CA PRO A 225 6.64 -4.71 -13.86
C PRO A 225 7.02 -6.20 -13.75
N GLU A 226 7.43 -6.65 -12.58
CA GLU A 226 7.69 -8.06 -12.29
C GLU A 226 6.43 -8.95 -12.38
N LEU A 227 5.24 -8.34 -12.34
CA LEU A 227 3.98 -9.04 -12.53
C LEU A 227 3.63 -9.23 -14.01
N ASP A 228 4.27 -8.49 -14.90
CA ASP A 228 4.05 -8.66 -16.32
C ASP A 228 4.57 -10.04 -16.74
N ALA A 229 3.73 -10.85 -17.38
CA ALA A 229 4.09 -12.19 -17.84
C ALA A 229 5.40 -12.10 -18.64
N GLN A 230 6.47 -12.72 -18.16
CA GLN A 230 7.67 -12.90 -18.96
C GLN A 230 7.27 -13.84 -20.10
N PRO A 231 7.51 -13.47 -21.37
CA PRO A 231 7.33 -14.41 -22.46
C PRO A 231 8.18 -15.66 -22.13
N GLU A 232 7.57 -16.84 -22.25
CA GLU A 232 8.30 -18.08 -22.21
C GLU A 232 9.50 -17.94 -23.14
N GLN A 233 10.70 -17.98 -22.59
CA GLN A 233 11.90 -18.17 -23.39
C GLN A 233 11.73 -19.56 -24.02
N LYS A 234 11.18 -19.59 -25.24
CA LYS A 234 11.28 -20.76 -26.09
C LYS A 234 12.74 -21.13 -26.14
N GLY A 235 13.06 -22.30 -25.60
CA GLY A 235 14.40 -22.84 -25.60
C GLY A 235 15.02 -22.68 -26.97
N GLN A 236 16.14 -22.01 -27.05
CA GLN A 236 17.02 -22.12 -28.21
C GLN A 236 17.48 -23.57 -28.31
N PRO A 237 17.41 -24.15 -29.53
CA PRO A 237 17.86 -25.52 -29.80
C PRO A 237 19.35 -25.70 -29.56
#